data_efe57a894bbf89f3ff579f098f1deb1c
#
_entry.id   efe57a894bbf89f3ff579f098f1deb1c
#
_cell.length_a   1.000
_cell.length_b   1.000
_cell.length_c   1.000
_cell.angle_alpha   90.00
_cell.angle_beta   90.00
_cell.angle_gamma   90.00
#
_symmetry.space_group_name_H-M   'P 1'
#
loop_
_entity.id
_entity.type
_entity.pdbx_description
1 polymer ?
#
loop_
_entity_poly.entity_id
_entity_poly.type
_entity_poly.pdbx_seq_one_letter_code
_entity_poly.pdbx_strand_id
1 'polypeptide(L)'
;IPYELGKLVARKSCIVICCLDFPYTVGLTTLVEAFALGIPVICSRNPNFEIDIDKEGIGITVEYNDVQGWIDAIRYIADHPEEARRMGENARKLAEERFNLEIFSREIAESLLEISNISSKNRTFA
;
A
#
# COMPACT_ATOMS: atom_id res chain seq x y z
N ILE A 1 -15.53 -2.64 -16.51
CA ILE A 1 -15.82 -1.27 -16.01
C ILE A 1 -14.74 -0.36 -16.53
N PRO A 2 -15.09 0.78 -17.18
CA PRO A 2 -14.08 1.75 -17.58
C PRO A 2 -13.22 2.19 -16.39
N TYR A 3 -11.92 2.35 -16.59
CA TYR A 3 -10.95 2.65 -15.54
C TYR A 3 -11.33 3.88 -14.69
N GLU A 4 -11.81 4.94 -15.32
CA GLU A 4 -12.25 6.16 -14.63
C GLU A 4 -13.50 5.94 -13.76
N LEU A 5 -14.43 5.08 -14.20
CA LEU A 5 -15.59 4.71 -13.38
C LEU A 5 -15.17 3.85 -12.19
N GLY A 6 -14.21 2.96 -12.38
CA GLY A 6 -13.61 2.18 -11.29
C GLY A 6 -13.03 3.06 -10.20
N LYS A 7 -12.26 4.08 -10.56
CA LYS A 7 -11.72 5.07 -9.62
C LYS A 7 -12.82 5.84 -8.88
N LEU A 8 -13.90 6.22 -9.59
CA LEU A 8 -15.00 6.96 -8.98
C LEU A 8 -15.74 6.12 -7.95
N VAL A 9 -15.96 4.83 -8.25
CA VAL A 9 -16.58 3.87 -7.31
C VAL A 9 -15.67 3.63 -6.11
N ALA A 10 -14.38 3.42 -6.34
CA ALA A 10 -13.39 3.20 -5.29
C ALA A 10 -13.33 4.36 -4.28
N ARG A 11 -13.46 5.61 -4.73
CA ARG A 11 -13.47 6.80 -3.84
C ARG A 11 -14.63 6.86 -2.84
N LYS A 12 -15.63 5.99 -2.99
CA LYS A 12 -16.82 5.94 -2.13
C LYS A 12 -16.81 4.78 -1.13
N SER A 13 -15.75 3.96 -1.14
CA SER A 13 -15.66 2.73 -0.36
C SER A 13 -14.25 2.53 0.19
N CYS A 14 -14.07 1.50 0.99
CA CYS A 14 -12.74 0.98 1.30
C CYS A 14 -12.32 -0.04 0.22
N ILE A 15 -11.02 -0.29 0.12
CA ILE A 15 -10.49 -1.39 -0.69
C ILE A 15 -10.18 -2.56 0.23
N VAL A 16 -10.68 -3.73 -0.13
CA VAL A 16 -10.44 -4.98 0.59
C VAL A 16 -9.50 -5.85 -0.21
N ILE A 17 -8.37 -6.21 0.38
CA ILE A 17 -7.37 -7.09 -0.23
C ILE A 17 -7.19 -8.29 0.68
N CYS A 18 -7.68 -9.44 0.24
CA CYS A 18 -7.65 -10.69 0.97
C CYS A 18 -6.63 -11.66 0.37
N CYS A 19 -5.66 -12.08 1.16
CA CYS A 19 -4.80 -13.23 0.88
C CYS A 19 -5.24 -14.36 1.82
N LEU A 20 -5.74 -15.46 1.27
CA LEU A 20 -6.43 -16.48 2.07
C LEU A 20 -5.49 -17.30 2.96
N ASP A 21 -4.36 -17.78 2.43
CA ASP A 21 -3.56 -18.80 3.12
C ASP A 21 -2.06 -18.51 3.16
N PHE A 22 -1.56 -17.47 2.50
CA PHE A 22 -0.13 -17.30 2.29
C PHE A 22 0.29 -15.83 2.13
N PRO A 23 1.48 -15.43 2.61
CA PRO A 23 1.98 -14.07 2.47
C PRO A 23 2.52 -13.80 1.05
N TYR A 24 1.67 -13.88 0.04
CA TYR A 24 2.02 -13.44 -1.31
C TYR A 24 2.03 -11.93 -1.42
N THR A 25 2.87 -11.40 -2.29
CA THR A 25 2.87 -9.98 -2.69
C THR A 25 1.73 -9.64 -3.66
N VAL A 26 0.54 -10.17 -3.38
CA VAL A 26 -0.66 -9.89 -4.17
C VAL A 26 -1.30 -8.59 -3.71
N GLY A 27 -1.72 -7.76 -4.65
CA GLY A 27 -2.47 -6.55 -4.36
C GLY A 27 -1.62 -5.31 -4.05
N LEU A 28 -0.29 -5.37 -4.17
CA LEU A 28 0.59 -4.23 -3.90
C LEU A 28 0.25 -3.02 -4.79
N THR A 29 0.00 -3.24 -6.08
CA THR A 29 -0.43 -2.18 -7.00
C THR A 29 -1.75 -1.57 -6.56
N THR A 30 -2.71 -2.40 -6.15
CA THR A 30 -4.01 -1.95 -5.66
C THR A 30 -3.89 -1.14 -4.37
N LEU A 31 -2.97 -1.52 -3.47
CA LEU A 31 -2.67 -0.73 -2.27
C LEU A 31 -2.15 0.66 -2.61
N VAL A 32 -1.16 0.75 -3.49
CA VAL A 32 -0.59 2.04 -3.90
C VAL A 32 -1.63 2.91 -4.61
N GLU A 33 -2.48 2.32 -5.45
CA GLU A 33 -3.61 3.04 -6.06
C GLU A 33 -4.61 3.53 -5.01
N ALA A 34 -4.95 2.72 -4.01
CA ALA A 34 -5.83 3.12 -2.91
C ALA A 34 -5.23 4.29 -2.12
N PHE A 35 -3.94 4.24 -1.79
CA PHE A 35 -3.25 5.32 -1.12
C PHE A 35 -3.29 6.61 -1.96
N ALA A 36 -2.96 6.52 -3.24
CA ALA A 36 -3.02 7.67 -4.15
C ALA A 36 -4.42 8.27 -4.31
N LEU A 37 -5.47 7.48 -4.12
CA LEU A 37 -6.87 7.93 -4.14
C LEU A 37 -7.37 8.41 -2.77
N GLY A 38 -6.59 8.27 -1.71
CA GLY A 38 -6.99 8.61 -0.35
C GLY A 38 -8.08 7.69 0.19
N ILE A 39 -7.98 6.39 -0.08
CA ILE A 39 -8.98 5.39 0.29
C ILE A 39 -8.40 4.51 1.39
N PRO A 40 -9.13 4.30 2.51
CA PRO A 40 -8.71 3.36 3.54
C PRO A 40 -8.70 1.93 3.02
N VAL A 41 -7.76 1.12 3.51
CA VAL A 41 -7.62 -0.27 3.07
C VAL A 41 -7.90 -1.25 4.21
N ILE A 42 -8.46 -2.41 3.88
CA ILE A 42 -8.51 -3.58 4.75
C ILE A 42 -7.75 -4.68 4.04
N CYS A 43 -6.71 -5.21 4.64
CA CYS A 43 -5.88 -6.23 4.00
C CYS A 43 -5.44 -7.31 4.97
N SER A 44 -5.07 -8.47 4.43
CA SER A 44 -4.43 -9.52 5.23
C SER A 44 -3.06 -9.04 5.73
N ARG A 45 -2.72 -9.39 6.96
CA ARG A 45 -1.39 -9.12 7.51
C ARG A 45 -0.34 -9.83 6.65
N ASN A 46 0.56 -9.06 6.07
CA ASN A 46 1.58 -9.59 5.18
C ASN A 46 2.97 -9.10 5.63
N PRO A 47 3.86 -9.99 6.11
CA PRO A 47 5.19 -9.62 6.56
C PRO A 47 6.12 -9.13 5.44
N ASN A 48 5.73 -9.35 4.18
CA ASN A 48 6.48 -8.87 3.02
C ASN A 48 6.13 -7.44 2.62
N PHE A 49 5.14 -6.82 3.28
CA PHE A 49 4.87 -5.39 3.13
C PHE A 49 5.78 -4.61 4.07
N GLU A 50 6.57 -3.71 3.54
CA GLU A 50 7.40 -2.79 4.32
C GLU A 50 6.59 -1.71 5.03
N ILE A 51 5.28 -1.62 4.71
CA ILE A 51 4.36 -0.65 5.26
C ILE A 51 3.51 -1.33 6.33
N ASP A 52 3.56 -0.80 7.53
CA ASP A 52 2.66 -1.19 8.60
C ASP A 52 1.35 -0.39 8.52
N ILE A 53 0.33 -1.02 7.95
CA ILE A 53 -0.99 -0.42 7.69
C ILE A 53 -1.64 0.16 8.96
N ASP A 54 -1.57 -0.59 10.06
CA ASP A 54 -2.18 -0.18 11.33
C ASP A 54 -1.39 0.98 11.97
N LYS A 55 -0.06 0.87 11.97
CA LYS A 55 0.82 1.90 12.57
C LYS A 55 0.77 3.22 11.81
N GLU A 56 0.73 3.16 10.49
CA GLU A 56 0.58 4.36 9.65
C GLU A 56 -0.84 4.94 9.70
N GLY A 57 -1.79 4.20 10.28
CA GLY A 57 -3.18 4.64 10.40
C GLY A 57 -3.88 4.84 9.07
N ILE A 58 -3.58 3.97 8.09
CA ILE A 58 -4.08 4.03 6.72
C ILE A 58 -5.12 2.97 6.40
N GLY A 59 -5.39 2.09 7.36
CA GLY A 59 -6.34 1.00 7.20
C GLY A 59 -6.35 0.06 8.38
N ILE A 60 -6.77 -1.16 8.15
CA ILE A 60 -6.88 -2.24 9.15
C ILE A 60 -6.27 -3.51 8.58
N THR A 61 -5.40 -4.17 9.33
CA THR A 61 -4.93 -5.51 8.98
C THR A 61 -5.73 -6.59 9.68
N VAL A 62 -5.98 -7.68 8.98
CA VAL A 62 -6.71 -8.84 9.48
C VAL A 62 -5.82 -10.07 9.33
N GLU A 63 -5.84 -10.96 10.30
CA GLU A 63 -5.08 -12.21 10.25
C GLU A 63 -5.63 -13.16 9.20
N TYR A 64 -4.79 -14.08 8.72
CA TYR A 64 -5.20 -15.11 7.77
C TYR A 64 -6.29 -15.98 8.37
N ASN A 65 -7.29 -16.33 7.57
CA ASN A 65 -8.43 -17.16 7.95
C ASN A 65 -9.32 -16.62 9.08
N ASP A 66 -9.14 -15.35 9.48
CA ASP A 66 -9.97 -14.69 10.49
C ASP A 66 -11.20 -14.05 9.85
N VAL A 67 -12.21 -14.85 9.55
CA VAL A 67 -13.48 -14.38 8.95
C VAL A 67 -14.17 -13.34 9.85
N GLN A 68 -14.13 -13.52 11.17
CA GLN A 68 -14.75 -12.57 12.08
C GLN A 68 -14.00 -11.24 12.08
N GLY A 69 -12.68 -11.25 12.06
CA GLY A 69 -11.86 -10.04 11.92
C GLY A 69 -12.17 -9.26 10.65
N TRP A 70 -12.42 -9.93 9.53
CA TRP A 70 -12.85 -9.29 8.29
C TRP A 70 -14.22 -8.61 8.43
N ILE A 71 -15.19 -9.28 9.03
CA ILE A 71 -16.53 -8.73 9.28
C ILE A 71 -16.42 -7.50 10.17
N ASP A 72 -15.65 -7.57 11.23
CA ASP A 72 -15.50 -6.49 12.21
C ASP A 72 -14.76 -5.28 11.60
N ALA A 73 -13.72 -5.51 10.81
CA ALA A 73 -13.01 -4.44 10.10
C ALA A 73 -13.90 -3.70 9.09
N ILE A 74 -14.69 -4.44 8.30
CA ILE A 74 -15.62 -3.85 7.34
C ILE A 74 -16.71 -3.04 8.07
N ARG A 75 -17.28 -3.58 9.15
CA ARG A 75 -18.26 -2.86 9.97
C ARG A 75 -17.66 -1.61 10.60
N TYR A 76 -16.45 -1.72 11.13
CA TYR A 76 -15.78 -0.57 11.73
C TYR A 76 -15.65 0.59 10.74
N ILE A 77 -15.16 0.33 9.53
CA ILE A 77 -15.03 1.35 8.49
C ILE A 77 -16.41 1.94 8.12
N ALA A 78 -17.46 1.09 8.03
CA ALA A 78 -18.80 1.53 7.69
C ALA A 78 -19.45 2.38 8.79
N ASP A 79 -19.23 2.01 10.05
CA ASP A 79 -19.85 2.67 11.22
C ASP A 79 -19.07 3.92 11.67
N HIS A 80 -17.82 4.09 11.24
CA HIS A 80 -16.95 5.20 11.62
C HIS A 80 -16.43 5.98 10.40
N PRO A 81 -17.30 6.70 9.69
CA PRO A 81 -16.93 7.38 8.43
C PRO A 81 -15.83 8.45 8.61
N GLU A 82 -15.77 9.10 9.77
CA GLU A 82 -14.72 10.08 10.07
C GLU A 82 -13.34 9.42 10.24
N GLU A 83 -13.30 8.26 10.89
CA GLU A 83 -12.06 7.47 10.99
C GLU A 83 -11.63 6.96 9.61
N ALA A 84 -12.56 6.44 8.81
CA ALA A 84 -12.31 6.02 7.45
C ALA A 84 -11.75 7.17 6.59
N ARG A 85 -12.29 8.38 6.73
CA ARG A 85 -11.79 9.58 6.07
C ARG A 85 -10.37 9.91 6.51
N ARG A 86 -10.10 9.89 7.82
CA ARG A 86 -8.77 10.14 8.38
C ARG A 86 -7.74 9.12 7.88
N MET A 87 -8.10 7.84 7.85
CA MET A 87 -7.25 6.78 7.28
C MET A 87 -6.93 7.05 5.80
N GLY A 88 -7.92 7.47 5.03
CA GLY A 88 -7.72 7.85 3.62
C GLY A 88 -6.80 9.06 3.45
N GLU A 89 -6.93 10.09 4.29
CA GLU A 89 -6.05 11.26 4.27
C GLU A 89 -4.60 10.88 4.60
N ASN A 90 -4.39 10.02 5.60
CA ASN A 90 -3.07 9.49 5.94
C ASN A 90 -2.48 8.67 4.77
N ALA A 91 -3.30 7.83 4.14
CA ALA A 91 -2.90 7.04 2.98
C ALA A 91 -2.47 7.93 1.80
N ARG A 92 -3.22 8.99 1.52
CA ARG A 92 -2.88 9.96 0.49
C ARG A 92 -1.56 10.66 0.78
N LYS A 93 -1.36 11.11 2.01
CA LYS A 93 -0.11 11.73 2.45
C LYS A 93 1.08 10.79 2.27
N LEU A 94 0.93 9.53 2.68
CA LEU A 94 1.95 8.50 2.52
C LEU A 94 2.31 8.30 1.03
N ALA A 95 1.31 8.26 0.13
CA ALA A 95 1.54 8.14 -1.30
C ALA A 95 2.34 9.33 -1.86
N GLU A 96 1.99 10.54 -1.45
CA GLU A 96 2.68 11.76 -1.89
C GLU A 96 4.13 11.84 -1.36
N GLU A 97 4.39 11.36 -0.16
CA GLU A 97 5.70 11.42 0.49
C GLU A 97 6.64 10.26 0.08
N ARG A 98 6.10 9.08 -0.25
CA ARG A 98 6.91 7.87 -0.44
C ARG A 98 6.66 7.09 -1.73
N PHE A 99 5.47 7.20 -2.34
CA PHE A 99 5.04 6.33 -3.45
C PHE A 99 4.66 7.14 -4.69
N ASN A 100 5.52 8.07 -5.09
CA ASN A 100 5.34 8.80 -6.34
C ASN A 100 6.47 8.49 -7.34
N LEU A 101 6.22 8.77 -8.61
CA LEU A 101 7.13 8.46 -9.70
C LEU A 101 8.48 9.18 -9.59
N GLU A 102 8.50 10.39 -9.04
CA GLU A 102 9.72 11.17 -8.89
C GLU A 102 10.67 10.53 -7.86
N ILE A 103 10.13 10.15 -6.70
CA ILE A 103 10.90 9.44 -5.67
C ILE A 103 11.40 8.11 -6.20
N PHE A 104 10.52 7.31 -6.80
CA PHE A 104 10.85 6.02 -7.37
C PHE A 104 11.97 6.11 -8.42
N SER A 105 11.88 7.04 -9.37
CA SER A 105 12.88 7.20 -10.41
C SER A 105 14.23 7.68 -9.86
N ARG A 106 14.21 8.56 -8.85
CA ARG A 106 15.42 9.01 -8.17
C ARG A 106 16.12 7.86 -7.43
N GLU A 107 15.40 7.08 -6.63
CA GLU A 107 15.96 5.96 -5.86
C GLU A 107 16.56 4.88 -6.77
N ILE A 108 15.90 4.57 -7.90
CA ILE A 108 16.46 3.66 -8.91
C ILE A 108 17.74 4.23 -9.53
N ALA A 109 17.74 5.50 -9.91
CA ALA A 109 18.92 6.12 -10.50
C ALA A 109 20.10 6.13 -9.53
N GLU A 110 19.88 6.46 -8.26
CA GLU A 110 20.89 6.43 -7.21
C GLU A 110 21.46 5.02 -7.00
N SER A 111 20.59 4.01 -6.90
CA SER A 111 20.99 2.61 -6.75
C SER A 111 21.84 2.12 -7.96
N LEU A 112 21.47 2.47 -9.16
CA LEU A 112 22.22 2.13 -10.37
C LEU A 112 23.60 2.80 -10.41
N LEU A 113 23.69 4.06 -9.98
CA LEU A 113 24.96 4.78 -9.88
C LEU A 113 25.90 4.15 -8.84
N GLU A 114 25.38 3.76 -7.68
CA GLU A 114 26.14 3.05 -6.65
C GLU A 114 26.72 1.72 -7.18
N ILE A 115 25.89 0.91 -7.84
CA ILE A 115 26.33 -0.36 -8.44
C ILE A 115 27.40 -0.12 -9.51
N SER A 116 27.25 0.89 -10.36
CA SER A 116 28.24 1.27 -11.36
C SER A 116 29.58 1.66 -10.74
N ASN A 117 29.56 2.44 -9.66
CA ASN A 117 30.76 2.86 -8.95
C ASN A 117 31.48 1.69 -8.26
N ILE A 118 30.74 0.74 -7.70
CA ILE A 118 31.31 -0.50 -7.12
C ILE A 118 31.97 -1.34 -8.22
N SER A 119 31.32 -1.50 -9.37
CA SER A 119 31.85 -2.27 -10.50
C SER A 119 33.12 -1.65 -11.08
N SER A 120 33.21 -0.32 -11.14
CA SER A 120 34.42 0.38 -11.62
C SER A 120 35.61 0.21 -10.66
N LYS A 121 35.38 0.27 -9.34
CA LYS A 121 36.42 0.03 -8.34
C LYS A 121 36.98 -1.40 -8.39
N ASN A 122 36.12 -2.39 -8.62
CA ASN A 122 36.55 -3.79 -8.71
C ASN A 122 37.34 -4.11 -10.00
N ARG A 123 37.16 -3.35 -11.07
CA ARG A 123 37.96 -3.51 -12.31
C ARG A 123 39.38 -2.96 -12.19
N THR A 124 39.64 -2.11 -11.24
CA THR A 124 40.98 -1.51 -11.05
C THR A 124 41.93 -2.45 -10.32
N PHE A 125 41.46 -3.57 -9.78
CA PHE A 125 42.23 -4.61 -9.09
C PHE A 125 42.41 -5.93 -9.86
N ALA A 126 41.99 -5.96 -11.11
CA ALA A 126 42.16 -7.14 -11.98
C ALA A 126 43.34 -7.00 -12.94
#